data_c07ae0b8fc1c497393432d5c083108a1
#
_entry.id   c07ae0b8fc1c497393432d5c083108a1
#
_cell.length_a   1.000
_cell.length_b   1.000
_cell.length_c   1.000
_cell.angle_alpha   90.00
_cell.angle_beta   90.00
_cell.angle_gamma   90.00
#
_symmetry.space_group_name_H-M   'P 1'
#
loop_
_entity.id
_entity.type
_entity.pdbx_description
1 polymer ?
#
loop_
_entity_poly.entity_id
_entity_poly.type
_entity_poly.pdbx_seq_one_letter_code
_entity_poly.pdbx_strand_id
1 'polypeptide(L)'
;DENFEWHLPQDEWDAISLNYTSGTTGNPKGVVYHHRGAYINAASNIIACGMTPRATYLWTLPLFHCNGWCFAWTMAANGGTNICLRKIDPELIFKVIAEHKVDYFCGAPIVLSMLINTPEEQRIHFEHRVEVMVAGAAPPAAIIEGMRHIGINVTHVYGLTETYGPSALCASQAGWSDLSIQEQAQLHSRQGVPYPLQDGMKVLDPDTMQPVPHDGQTMGEIMFRGNIVMKGYLKNPEATAEAFAGGWFHTGDLAVCQPDGYAKITDRSKD
;
A
#
# COMPACT_ATOMS: atom_id res chain seq x y z
N ASP A 1 -18.02 -4.29 25.52
CA ASP A 1 -18.45 -5.31 26.50
C ASP A 1 -17.43 -5.30 27.65
N GLU A 2 -17.84 -4.91 28.85
CA GLU A 2 -16.97 -4.82 30.04
C GLU A 2 -16.46 -6.21 30.48
N ASN A 3 -17.08 -7.28 30.01
CA ASN A 3 -16.71 -8.66 30.31
C ASN A 3 -15.92 -9.33 29.17
N PHE A 4 -15.44 -8.59 28.18
CA PHE A 4 -14.64 -9.16 27.10
C PHE A 4 -13.24 -9.52 27.60
N GLU A 5 -12.90 -10.81 27.54
CA GLU A 5 -11.57 -11.29 27.86
C GLU A 5 -10.70 -11.31 26.60
N TRP A 6 -9.55 -10.65 26.67
CA TRP A 6 -8.57 -10.63 25.60
C TRP A 6 -7.75 -11.92 25.61
N HIS A 7 -7.89 -12.71 24.55
CA HIS A 7 -7.05 -13.87 24.32
C HIS A 7 -5.96 -13.52 23.31
N LEU A 8 -4.73 -13.38 23.80
CA LEU A 8 -3.58 -13.20 22.91
C LEU A 8 -3.27 -14.51 22.18
N PRO A 9 -2.76 -14.49 20.94
CA PRO A 9 -2.31 -15.69 20.27
C PRO A 9 -1.18 -16.34 21.08
N GLN A 10 -1.18 -17.67 21.15
CA GLN A 10 -0.10 -18.43 21.83
C GLN A 10 1.21 -18.31 21.04
N ASP A 11 1.12 -18.29 19.73
CA ASP A 11 2.20 -18.01 18.80
C ASP A 11 1.80 -16.87 17.86
N GLU A 12 2.58 -15.82 17.81
CA GLU A 12 2.34 -14.70 16.89
C GLU A 12 2.52 -15.08 15.40
N TRP A 13 3.06 -16.26 15.12
CA TRP A 13 3.11 -16.88 13.81
C TRP A 13 1.82 -17.62 13.43
N ASP A 14 0.85 -17.73 14.33
CA ASP A 14 -0.46 -18.29 14.03
C ASP A 14 -1.18 -17.47 12.95
N ALA A 15 -2.01 -18.17 12.15
CA ALA A 15 -2.76 -17.56 11.09
C ALA A 15 -3.85 -16.63 11.64
N ILE A 16 -3.92 -15.38 11.14
CA ILE A 16 -4.94 -14.41 11.51
C ILE A 16 -5.99 -14.25 10.41
N SER A 17 -5.60 -14.33 9.13
CA SER A 17 -6.54 -14.20 8.02
C SER A 17 -6.04 -14.89 6.75
N LEU A 18 -6.97 -15.04 5.80
CA LEU A 18 -6.74 -15.65 4.50
C LEU A 18 -7.27 -14.73 3.42
N ASN A 19 -6.41 -14.37 2.47
CA ASN A 19 -6.77 -13.56 1.30
C ASN A 19 -6.44 -14.31 0.02
N TYR A 20 -7.32 -14.25 -0.98
CA TYR A 20 -7.07 -14.88 -2.27
C TYR A 20 -6.51 -13.88 -3.27
N THR A 21 -5.52 -14.33 -4.05
CA THR A 21 -4.99 -13.57 -5.20
C THR A 21 -6.00 -13.63 -6.35
N SER A 22 -5.93 -12.65 -7.26
CA SER A 22 -6.80 -12.58 -8.44
C SER A 22 -6.54 -13.68 -9.47
N GLY A 23 -5.41 -14.37 -9.39
CA GLY A 23 -5.10 -15.51 -10.27
C GLY A 23 -4.86 -15.13 -11.73
N THR A 24 -4.30 -13.95 -12.02
CA THR A 24 -4.03 -13.46 -13.40
C THR A 24 -3.21 -14.44 -14.26
N THR A 25 -2.37 -15.27 -13.63
CA THR A 25 -1.48 -16.25 -14.29
C THR A 25 -1.82 -17.71 -13.93
N GLY A 26 -2.98 -17.99 -13.33
CA GLY A 26 -3.36 -19.33 -12.90
C GLY A 26 -4.52 -19.34 -11.91
N ASN A 27 -4.69 -20.46 -11.20
CA ASN A 27 -5.71 -20.57 -10.18
C ASN A 27 -5.44 -19.61 -9.00
N PRO A 28 -6.46 -18.96 -8.43
CA PRO A 28 -6.31 -18.13 -7.23
C PRO A 28 -5.63 -18.89 -6.10
N LYS A 29 -4.66 -18.27 -5.45
CA LYS A 29 -3.93 -18.85 -4.31
C LYS A 29 -4.40 -18.20 -3.01
N GLY A 30 -4.63 -18.99 -1.97
CA GLY A 30 -4.97 -18.51 -0.64
C GLY A 30 -3.72 -18.07 0.12
N VAL A 31 -3.54 -16.79 0.30
CA VAL A 31 -2.42 -16.18 1.03
C VAL A 31 -2.72 -16.17 2.52
N VAL A 32 -1.90 -16.84 3.32
CA VAL A 32 -2.08 -16.95 4.78
C VAL A 32 -1.29 -15.87 5.49
N TYR A 33 -1.99 -15.03 6.26
CA TYR A 33 -1.39 -14.01 7.11
C TYR A 33 -1.18 -14.54 8.53
N HIS A 34 -0.14 -14.05 9.21
CA HIS A 34 0.13 -14.31 10.62
C HIS A 34 -0.02 -13.04 11.46
N HIS A 35 -0.26 -13.20 12.76
CA HIS A 35 -0.49 -12.09 13.69
C HIS A 35 0.66 -11.08 13.71
N ARG A 36 1.92 -11.56 13.72
CA ARG A 36 3.12 -10.71 13.71
C ARG A 36 3.13 -9.76 12.52
N GLY A 37 2.90 -10.26 11.29
CA GLY A 37 2.90 -9.46 10.07
C GLY A 37 1.79 -8.42 10.07
N ALA A 38 0.58 -8.81 10.49
CA ALA A 38 -0.55 -7.89 10.59
C ALA A 38 -0.27 -6.76 11.60
N TYR A 39 0.30 -7.09 12.77
CA TYR A 39 0.66 -6.11 13.79
C TYR A 39 1.74 -5.13 13.30
N ILE A 40 2.83 -5.65 12.71
CA ILE A 40 3.95 -4.83 12.24
C ILE A 40 3.51 -3.94 11.07
N ASN A 41 2.73 -4.48 10.10
CA ASN A 41 2.25 -3.66 9.00
C ASN A 41 1.21 -2.62 9.45
N ALA A 42 0.38 -2.92 10.44
CA ALA A 42 -0.51 -1.94 11.04
C ALA A 42 0.27 -0.76 11.67
N ALA A 43 1.34 -1.04 12.40
CA ALA A 43 2.25 -0.01 12.93
C ALA A 43 2.97 0.76 11.81
N SER A 44 3.39 0.06 10.75
CA SER A 44 3.99 0.69 9.57
C SER A 44 3.05 1.69 8.89
N ASN A 45 1.77 1.35 8.76
CA ASN A 45 0.75 2.26 8.21
C ASN A 45 0.64 3.54 9.05
N ILE A 46 0.62 3.42 10.39
CA ILE A 46 0.58 4.58 11.30
C ILE A 46 1.79 5.50 11.05
N ILE A 47 2.98 4.93 10.93
CA ILE A 47 4.22 5.69 10.70
C ILE A 47 4.23 6.31 9.30
N ALA A 48 3.91 5.53 8.27
CA ALA A 48 3.93 5.97 6.87
C ALA A 48 2.92 7.10 6.58
N CYS A 49 1.74 7.02 7.17
CA CYS A 49 0.73 8.07 7.08
C CYS A 49 1.00 9.26 7.99
N GLY A 50 1.91 9.15 8.97
CA GLY A 50 2.04 10.13 10.05
C GLY A 50 0.73 10.28 10.84
N MET A 51 0.06 9.15 11.14
CA MET A 51 -1.29 9.17 11.72
C MET A 51 -1.27 9.74 13.15
N THR A 52 -2.13 10.71 13.38
CA THR A 52 -2.41 11.18 14.73
C THR A 52 -3.24 10.14 15.50
N PRO A 53 -3.14 10.08 16.84
CA PRO A 53 -4.01 9.23 17.63
C PRO A 53 -5.49 9.54 17.39
N ARG A 54 -6.32 8.52 17.28
CA ARG A 54 -7.77 8.61 17.05
C ARG A 54 -8.16 9.23 15.71
N ALA A 55 -7.32 9.08 14.70
CA ALA A 55 -7.61 9.53 13.33
C ALA A 55 -8.91 8.97 12.79
N THR A 56 -9.54 9.69 11.88
CA THR A 56 -10.74 9.26 11.17
C THR A 56 -10.37 8.73 9.80
N TYR A 57 -10.74 7.48 9.52
CA TYR A 57 -10.45 6.78 8.27
C TYR A 57 -11.72 6.50 7.48
N LEU A 58 -11.72 6.85 6.19
CA LEU A 58 -12.81 6.58 5.26
C LEU A 58 -12.51 5.33 4.42
N TRP A 59 -13.39 4.34 4.51
CA TRP A 59 -13.31 3.09 3.77
C TRP A 59 -13.80 3.24 2.33
N THR A 60 -12.93 3.71 1.44
CA THR A 60 -13.09 3.66 -0.01
C THR A 60 -12.47 2.39 -0.60
N LEU A 61 -11.57 1.75 0.14
CA LEU A 61 -10.93 0.49 -0.23
C LEU A 61 -11.76 -0.70 0.26
N PRO A 62 -12.04 -1.73 -0.58
CA PRO A 62 -12.75 -2.93 -0.13
C PRO A 62 -11.97 -3.70 0.94
N LEU A 63 -12.64 -4.10 2.02
CA LEU A 63 -12.02 -4.86 3.11
C LEU A 63 -11.45 -6.22 2.67
N PHE A 64 -12.06 -6.87 1.67
CA PHE A 64 -11.57 -8.16 1.18
C PHE A 64 -10.24 -8.06 0.43
N HIS A 65 -9.84 -6.86 -0.01
CA HIS A 65 -8.57 -6.65 -0.72
C HIS A 65 -7.44 -6.45 0.28
N CYS A 66 -6.63 -7.48 0.49
CA CYS A 66 -5.54 -7.54 1.48
C CYS A 66 -5.99 -7.10 2.90
N ASN A 67 -7.21 -7.53 3.31
CA ASN A 67 -7.89 -7.04 4.52
C ASN A 67 -7.83 -5.51 4.66
N GLY A 68 -8.21 -4.84 3.54
CA GLY A 68 -8.17 -3.39 3.45
C GLY A 68 -6.78 -2.81 3.64
N TRP A 69 -5.73 -3.43 3.08
CA TRP A 69 -4.32 -3.04 3.21
C TRP A 69 -3.87 -2.91 4.66
N CYS A 70 -4.29 -3.84 5.51
CA CYS A 70 -4.06 -3.84 6.97
C CYS A 70 -4.74 -2.69 7.74
N PHE A 71 -5.49 -1.78 7.11
CA PHE A 71 -6.11 -0.66 7.83
C PHE A 71 -7.17 -1.11 8.83
N ALA A 72 -7.73 -2.32 8.72
CA ALA A 72 -8.57 -2.87 9.76
C ALA A 72 -7.83 -2.98 11.13
N TRP A 73 -6.60 -3.48 11.11
CA TRP A 73 -5.74 -3.56 12.30
C TRP A 73 -5.09 -2.22 12.63
N THR A 74 -4.73 -1.43 11.61
CA THR A 74 -4.18 -0.07 11.78
C THR A 74 -5.13 0.81 12.58
N MET A 75 -6.40 0.85 12.21
CA MET A 75 -7.38 1.69 12.88
C MET A 75 -7.70 1.20 14.30
N ALA A 76 -7.66 -0.11 14.53
CA ALA A 76 -7.76 -0.67 15.89
C ALA A 76 -6.57 -0.26 16.76
N ALA A 77 -5.34 -0.34 16.23
CA ALA A 77 -4.13 0.06 16.93
C ALA A 77 -4.06 1.57 17.19
N ASN A 78 -4.58 2.40 16.26
CA ASN A 78 -4.65 3.85 16.40
C ASN A 78 -5.74 4.33 17.37
N GLY A 79 -6.73 3.46 17.68
CA GLY A 79 -7.95 3.83 18.40
C GLY A 79 -8.84 4.78 17.60
N GLY A 80 -8.76 4.69 16.27
CA GLY A 80 -9.38 5.61 15.33
C GLY A 80 -10.84 5.31 15.02
N THR A 81 -11.47 6.25 14.31
CA THR A 81 -12.85 6.15 13.84
C THR A 81 -12.90 5.62 12.41
N ASN A 82 -13.78 4.64 12.17
CA ASN A 82 -13.99 4.07 10.85
C ASN A 82 -15.31 4.58 10.25
N ILE A 83 -15.24 5.18 9.07
CA ILE A 83 -16.38 5.60 8.26
C ILE A 83 -16.52 4.66 7.07
N CYS A 84 -17.61 3.91 6.99
CA CYS A 84 -17.84 2.92 5.94
C CYS A 84 -18.77 3.42 4.85
N LEU A 85 -18.40 3.23 3.59
CA LEU A 85 -19.24 3.52 2.43
C LEU A 85 -19.85 2.24 1.86
N ARG A 86 -21.10 2.30 1.42
CA ARG A 86 -21.74 1.20 0.68
C ARG A 86 -21.31 1.14 -0.79
N LYS A 87 -20.99 2.30 -1.36
CA LYS A 87 -20.53 2.46 -2.74
C LYS A 87 -19.55 3.63 -2.83
N ILE A 88 -18.72 3.61 -3.83
CA ILE A 88 -17.87 4.76 -4.19
C ILE A 88 -18.76 5.78 -4.91
N ASP A 89 -18.90 6.94 -4.28
CA ASP A 89 -19.69 8.05 -4.76
C ASP A 89 -18.94 9.35 -4.41
N PRO A 90 -18.43 10.10 -5.41
CA PRO A 90 -17.56 11.23 -5.17
C PRO A 90 -18.22 12.36 -4.34
N GLU A 91 -19.48 12.69 -4.60
CA GLU A 91 -20.21 13.72 -3.84
C GLU A 91 -20.33 13.30 -2.36
N LEU A 92 -20.67 12.02 -2.12
CA LEU A 92 -20.75 11.48 -0.78
C LEU A 92 -19.38 11.48 -0.09
N ILE A 93 -18.29 11.19 -0.83
CA ILE A 93 -16.93 11.23 -0.29
C ILE A 93 -16.59 12.65 0.18
N PHE A 94 -16.80 13.68 -0.63
CA PHE A 94 -16.56 15.08 -0.22
C PHE A 94 -17.38 15.47 1.01
N LYS A 95 -18.67 15.11 1.01
CA LYS A 95 -19.56 15.34 2.14
C LYS A 95 -19.04 14.70 3.43
N VAL A 96 -18.69 13.42 3.37
CA VAL A 96 -18.20 12.66 4.52
C VAL A 96 -16.86 13.19 5.02
N ILE A 97 -15.94 13.57 4.11
CA ILE A 97 -14.67 14.19 4.49
C ILE A 97 -14.91 15.46 5.30
N ALA A 98 -15.78 16.33 4.82
CA ALA A 98 -16.08 17.61 5.50
C ALA A 98 -16.81 17.42 6.83
N GLU A 99 -17.86 16.61 6.86
CA GLU A 99 -18.73 16.42 8.04
C GLU A 99 -18.05 15.66 9.18
N HIS A 100 -17.27 14.62 8.85
CA HIS A 100 -16.64 13.75 9.84
C HIS A 100 -15.16 14.02 10.05
N LYS A 101 -14.61 15.05 9.40
CA LYS A 101 -13.19 15.41 9.50
C LYS A 101 -12.27 14.22 9.20
N VAL A 102 -12.54 13.55 8.06
CA VAL A 102 -11.74 12.41 7.63
C VAL A 102 -10.29 12.83 7.40
N ASP A 103 -9.36 12.13 8.04
CA ASP A 103 -7.93 12.40 7.92
C ASP A 103 -7.27 11.55 6.82
N TYR A 104 -7.72 10.29 6.68
CA TYR A 104 -7.06 9.31 5.83
C TYR A 104 -8.04 8.45 5.06
N PHE A 105 -7.66 8.07 3.83
CA PHE A 105 -8.29 6.98 3.07
C PHE A 105 -7.27 6.34 2.12
N CYS A 106 -7.63 5.19 1.54
CA CYS A 106 -6.83 4.52 0.53
C CYS A 106 -7.67 4.26 -0.71
N GLY A 107 -7.08 4.24 -1.89
CA GLY A 107 -7.84 3.97 -3.10
C GLY A 107 -6.98 3.62 -4.30
N ALA A 108 -7.62 2.99 -5.30
CA ALA A 108 -7.04 2.83 -6.62
C ALA A 108 -7.08 4.16 -7.39
N PRO A 109 -6.23 4.36 -8.42
CA PRO A 109 -6.22 5.59 -9.22
C PRO A 109 -7.58 5.99 -9.79
N ILE A 110 -8.45 5.02 -10.07
CA ILE A 110 -9.81 5.29 -10.56
C ILE A 110 -10.65 6.11 -9.55
N VAL A 111 -10.51 5.85 -8.26
CA VAL A 111 -11.23 6.59 -7.20
C VAL A 111 -10.75 8.05 -7.18
N LEU A 112 -9.43 8.24 -7.25
CA LEU A 112 -8.84 9.59 -7.30
C LEU A 112 -9.28 10.33 -8.56
N SER A 113 -9.29 9.64 -9.70
CA SER A 113 -9.79 10.19 -10.97
C SER A 113 -11.25 10.65 -10.87
N MET A 114 -12.10 9.88 -10.21
CA MET A 114 -13.50 10.27 -9.98
C MET A 114 -13.58 11.56 -9.15
N LEU A 115 -12.77 11.68 -8.09
CA LEU A 115 -12.76 12.87 -7.23
C LEU A 115 -12.32 14.13 -7.98
N ILE A 116 -11.24 14.08 -8.74
CA ILE A 116 -10.75 15.26 -9.49
C ILE A 116 -11.66 15.68 -10.63
N ASN A 117 -12.46 14.75 -11.17
CA ASN A 117 -13.44 15.05 -12.24
C ASN A 117 -14.83 15.40 -11.72
N THR A 118 -15.04 15.44 -10.40
CA THR A 118 -16.30 15.91 -9.82
C THR A 118 -16.45 17.41 -10.10
N PRO A 119 -17.59 17.90 -10.63
CA PRO A 119 -17.83 19.31 -10.84
C PRO A 119 -17.64 20.13 -9.55
N GLU A 120 -17.11 21.36 -9.69
CA GLU A 120 -16.77 22.18 -8.52
C GLU A 120 -17.98 22.49 -7.64
N GLU A 121 -19.15 22.70 -8.23
CA GLU A 121 -20.43 22.94 -7.54
C GLU A 121 -20.92 21.74 -6.71
N GLN A 122 -20.39 20.54 -6.94
CA GLN A 122 -20.70 19.32 -6.20
C GLN A 122 -19.65 18.99 -5.13
N ARG A 123 -18.55 19.76 -5.08
CA ARG A 123 -17.49 19.56 -4.09
C ARG A 123 -17.81 20.34 -2.82
N ILE A 124 -17.72 19.67 -1.68
CA ILE A 124 -17.76 20.34 -0.38
C ILE A 124 -16.33 20.63 0.03
N HIS A 125 -16.02 21.91 0.26
CA HIS A 125 -14.69 22.35 0.67
C HIS A 125 -14.41 21.94 2.13
N PHE A 126 -13.16 21.59 2.41
CA PHE A 126 -12.66 21.31 3.76
C PHE A 126 -11.25 21.93 3.91
N GLU A 127 -10.92 22.37 5.13
CA GLU A 127 -9.66 23.08 5.41
C GLU A 127 -8.62 22.21 6.14
N HIS A 128 -9.05 21.05 6.66
CA HIS A 128 -8.14 20.15 7.33
C HIS A 128 -7.33 19.31 6.34
N ARG A 129 -6.18 18.82 6.76
CA ARG A 129 -5.32 17.98 5.95
C ARG A 129 -5.97 16.60 5.74
N VAL A 130 -5.98 16.16 4.49
CA VAL A 130 -6.45 14.82 4.11
C VAL A 130 -5.34 14.10 3.34
N GLU A 131 -5.05 12.87 3.73
CA GLU A 131 -4.03 12.03 3.11
C GLU A 131 -4.66 10.83 2.42
N VAL A 132 -4.21 10.51 1.22
CA VAL A 132 -4.60 9.28 0.51
C VAL A 132 -3.39 8.46 0.11
N MET A 133 -3.45 7.16 0.38
CA MET A 133 -2.53 6.20 -0.21
C MET A 133 -3.14 5.61 -1.47
N VAL A 134 -2.36 5.59 -2.55
CA VAL A 134 -2.75 5.03 -3.84
C VAL A 134 -1.80 3.90 -4.23
N ALA A 135 -2.38 2.80 -4.71
CA ALA A 135 -1.63 1.66 -5.25
C ALA A 135 -2.42 0.97 -6.37
N GLY A 136 -1.85 -0.11 -6.91
CA GLY A 136 -2.40 -0.88 -8.02
C GLY A 136 -1.90 -0.42 -9.39
N ALA A 137 -1.57 0.86 -9.52
CA ALA A 137 -0.83 1.45 -10.63
C ALA A 137 -0.21 2.77 -10.15
N ALA A 138 0.88 3.19 -10.78
CA ALA A 138 1.46 4.51 -10.51
C ALA A 138 0.47 5.61 -10.90
N PRO A 139 0.13 6.55 -9.99
CA PRO A 139 -0.80 7.61 -10.30
C PRO A 139 -0.18 8.56 -11.34
N PRO A 140 -0.91 8.91 -12.42
CA PRO A 140 -0.47 9.94 -13.35
C PRO A 140 -0.26 11.29 -12.66
N ALA A 141 0.64 12.12 -13.22
CA ALA A 141 0.92 13.46 -12.71
C ALA A 141 -0.34 14.30 -12.50
N ALA A 142 -1.23 14.27 -13.49
CA ALA A 142 -2.49 15.02 -13.44
C ALA A 142 -3.39 14.60 -12.26
N ILE A 143 -3.33 13.33 -11.84
CA ILE A 143 -4.06 12.86 -10.67
C ILE A 143 -3.47 13.46 -9.39
N ILE A 144 -2.14 13.41 -9.23
CA ILE A 144 -1.46 13.96 -8.03
C ILE A 144 -1.72 15.46 -7.91
N GLU A 145 -1.58 16.18 -9.02
CA GLU A 145 -1.85 17.61 -9.08
C GLU A 145 -3.32 17.94 -8.79
N GLY A 146 -4.23 17.26 -9.46
CA GLY A 146 -5.68 17.45 -9.26
C GLY A 146 -6.11 17.18 -7.83
N MET A 147 -5.59 16.13 -7.19
CA MET A 147 -5.86 15.82 -5.78
C MET A 147 -5.33 16.91 -4.85
N ARG A 148 -4.13 17.44 -5.11
CA ARG A 148 -3.57 18.55 -4.34
C ARG A 148 -4.44 19.81 -4.45
N HIS A 149 -4.97 20.12 -5.64
CA HIS A 149 -5.88 21.26 -5.85
C HIS A 149 -7.19 21.17 -5.06
N ILE A 150 -7.66 19.95 -4.78
CA ILE A 150 -8.85 19.73 -3.95
C ILE A 150 -8.51 19.48 -2.46
N GLY A 151 -7.26 19.77 -2.03
CA GLY A 151 -6.84 19.70 -0.63
C GLY A 151 -6.45 18.31 -0.13
N ILE A 152 -6.19 17.34 -1.02
CA ILE A 152 -5.84 15.96 -0.66
C ILE A 152 -4.41 15.65 -1.11
N ASN A 153 -3.57 15.23 -0.18
CA ASN A 153 -2.20 14.80 -0.47
C ASN A 153 -2.17 13.31 -0.86
N VAL A 154 -1.38 12.98 -1.87
CA VAL A 154 -1.27 11.63 -2.42
C VAL A 154 0.09 11.03 -2.10
N THR A 155 0.09 9.83 -1.53
CA THR A 155 1.28 8.99 -1.37
C THR A 155 1.14 7.72 -2.19
N HIS A 156 2.05 7.51 -3.15
CA HIS A 156 2.10 6.27 -3.92
C HIS A 156 2.76 5.18 -3.08
N VAL A 157 2.08 4.04 -2.97
CA VAL A 157 2.56 2.86 -2.25
C VAL A 157 2.50 1.64 -3.17
N TYR A 158 3.32 0.64 -2.89
CA TYR A 158 3.36 -0.62 -3.62
C TYR A 158 3.37 -1.79 -2.65
N GLY A 159 2.72 -2.85 -3.05
CA GLY A 159 2.68 -4.12 -2.35
C GLY A 159 1.72 -5.10 -3.02
N LEU A 160 1.66 -6.30 -2.50
CA LEU A 160 0.88 -7.41 -3.03
C LEU A 160 0.01 -8.01 -1.91
N THR A 161 -0.86 -8.95 -2.27
CA THR A 161 -1.58 -9.74 -1.27
C THR A 161 -0.60 -10.44 -0.34
N GLU A 162 0.49 -10.95 -0.87
CA GLU A 162 1.54 -11.67 -0.15
C GLU A 162 2.35 -10.81 0.82
N THR A 163 2.21 -9.48 0.74
CA THR A 163 2.89 -8.53 1.64
C THR A 163 1.92 -7.71 2.49
N TYR A 164 0.70 -8.20 2.74
CA TYR A 164 -0.33 -7.56 3.56
C TYR A 164 -0.88 -6.24 2.98
N GLY A 165 -0.57 -5.90 1.74
CA GLY A 165 -0.80 -4.60 1.12
C GLY A 165 0.50 -3.80 1.01
N PRO A 166 0.57 -2.51 1.41
CA PRO A 166 1.76 -1.69 1.26
C PRO A 166 3.01 -2.29 1.92
N SER A 167 4.09 -2.39 1.14
CA SER A 167 5.42 -2.85 1.56
C SER A 167 6.55 -1.97 1.01
N ALA A 168 6.21 -1.03 0.14
CA ALA A 168 7.07 0.06 -0.31
C ALA A 168 6.26 1.35 -0.44
N LEU A 169 6.92 2.49 -0.33
CA LEU A 169 6.30 3.80 -0.53
C LEU A 169 7.23 4.73 -1.28
N CYS A 170 6.66 5.58 -2.11
CA CYS A 170 7.38 6.69 -2.72
C CYS A 170 7.45 7.85 -1.72
N ALA A 171 8.38 7.76 -0.76
CA ALA A 171 8.59 8.81 0.22
C ALA A 171 9.06 10.09 -0.46
N SER A 172 8.42 11.22 -0.18
CA SER A 172 8.87 12.52 -0.69
C SER A 172 10.18 12.93 0.00
N GLN A 173 11.10 13.49 -0.77
CA GLN A 173 12.34 14.07 -0.23
C GLN A 173 12.27 15.59 -0.14
N ALA A 174 13.09 16.17 0.70
CA ALA A 174 13.25 17.62 0.77
C ALA A 174 13.64 18.18 -0.61
N GLY A 175 13.00 19.28 -1.00
CA GLY A 175 13.22 19.94 -2.28
C GLY A 175 12.39 19.41 -3.46
N TRP A 176 11.69 18.26 -3.32
CA TRP A 176 10.79 17.82 -4.41
C TRP A 176 9.63 18.80 -4.63
N SER A 177 9.17 19.48 -3.59
CA SER A 177 8.12 20.50 -3.70
C SER A 177 8.52 21.69 -4.57
N ASP A 178 9.82 21.93 -4.75
CA ASP A 178 10.36 23.06 -5.49
C ASP A 178 10.56 22.74 -6.99
N LEU A 179 10.41 21.47 -7.35
CA LEU A 179 10.50 20.98 -8.73
C LEU A 179 9.23 21.31 -9.52
N SER A 180 9.35 21.30 -10.85
CA SER A 180 8.18 21.38 -11.71
C SER A 180 7.21 20.20 -11.46
N ILE A 181 5.94 20.42 -11.76
CA ILE A 181 4.89 19.37 -11.59
C ILE A 181 5.24 18.09 -12.35
N GLN A 182 5.83 18.23 -13.55
CA GLN A 182 6.25 17.08 -14.36
C GLN A 182 7.38 16.28 -13.69
N GLU A 183 8.37 16.95 -13.12
CA GLU A 183 9.47 16.31 -12.37
C GLU A 183 8.95 15.65 -11.11
N GLN A 184 8.10 16.34 -10.35
CA GLN A 184 7.44 15.74 -9.17
C GLN A 184 6.68 14.46 -9.54
N ALA A 185 5.94 14.48 -10.65
CA ALA A 185 5.18 13.32 -11.11
C ALA A 185 6.07 12.14 -11.50
N GLN A 186 7.19 12.39 -12.18
CA GLN A 186 8.16 11.35 -12.50
C GLN A 186 8.73 10.72 -11.24
N LEU A 187 9.06 11.53 -10.23
CA LEU A 187 9.56 11.07 -8.95
C LEU A 187 8.50 10.24 -8.19
N HIS A 188 7.27 10.74 -8.13
CA HIS A 188 6.15 10.09 -7.42
C HIS A 188 5.59 8.85 -8.15
N SER A 189 5.92 8.61 -9.42
CA SER A 189 5.52 7.41 -10.15
C SER A 189 6.29 6.14 -9.76
N ARG A 190 7.37 6.29 -9.00
CA ARG A 190 8.21 5.17 -8.55
C ARG A 190 7.57 4.43 -7.39
N GLN A 191 7.92 3.14 -7.21
CA GLN A 191 7.50 2.35 -6.05
C GLN A 191 8.24 2.78 -4.79
N GLY A 192 9.42 3.36 -4.96
CA GLY A 192 10.14 4.05 -3.89
C GLY A 192 11.07 3.17 -3.08
N VAL A 193 10.96 3.27 -1.78
CA VAL A 193 11.83 2.67 -0.77
C VAL A 193 11.06 1.71 0.12
N PRO A 194 11.75 0.87 0.94
CA PRO A 194 11.06 -0.02 1.88
C PRO A 194 10.05 0.71 2.75
N TYR A 195 8.91 0.06 2.97
CA TYR A 195 7.89 0.56 3.90
C TYR A 195 8.47 0.62 5.33
N PRO A 196 8.00 1.52 6.21
CA PRO A 196 8.43 1.53 7.60
C PRO A 196 8.30 0.14 8.22
N LEU A 197 9.28 -0.30 8.99
CA LEU A 197 9.35 -1.63 9.63
C LEU A 197 9.37 -2.82 8.65
N GLN A 198 9.56 -2.60 7.33
CA GLN A 198 9.86 -3.65 6.37
C GLN A 198 11.35 -4.01 6.48
N ASP A 199 11.65 -5.26 6.83
CA ASP A 199 13.03 -5.70 7.11
C ASP A 199 13.92 -5.69 5.86
N GLY A 200 13.38 -6.09 4.70
CA GLY A 200 14.14 -6.15 3.46
C GLY A 200 13.28 -5.94 2.22
N MET A 201 13.75 -5.02 1.37
CA MET A 201 13.30 -4.83 0.00
C MET A 201 14.52 -4.62 -0.86
N LYS A 202 14.65 -5.38 -1.94
CA LYS A 202 15.75 -5.23 -2.90
C LYS A 202 15.27 -5.49 -4.31
N VAL A 203 15.97 -4.93 -5.27
CA VAL A 203 15.89 -5.34 -6.67
C VAL A 203 17.07 -6.29 -6.90
N LEU A 204 16.77 -7.57 -7.12
CA LEU A 204 17.76 -8.64 -7.28
C LEU A 204 17.66 -9.23 -8.67
N ASP A 205 18.81 -9.64 -9.21
CA ASP A 205 18.85 -10.55 -10.35
C ASP A 205 18.28 -11.91 -9.91
N PRO A 206 17.20 -12.42 -10.52
CA PRO A 206 16.50 -13.61 -10.03
C PRO A 206 17.33 -14.90 -10.18
N ASP A 207 18.32 -14.95 -11.07
CA ASP A 207 19.15 -16.14 -11.30
C ASP A 207 20.32 -16.20 -10.32
N THR A 208 20.94 -15.05 -10.04
CA THR A 208 22.14 -14.97 -9.20
C THR A 208 21.83 -14.55 -7.76
N MET A 209 20.64 -14.03 -7.49
CA MET A 209 20.23 -13.43 -6.21
C MET A 209 21.13 -12.28 -5.74
N GLN A 210 21.87 -11.66 -6.66
CA GLN A 210 22.71 -10.50 -6.37
C GLN A 210 21.94 -9.18 -6.62
N PRO A 211 22.16 -8.15 -5.79
CA PRO A 211 21.56 -6.83 -6.02
C PRO A 211 22.00 -6.25 -7.36
N VAL A 212 21.06 -5.70 -8.12
CA VAL A 212 21.37 -4.93 -9.32
C VAL A 212 22.03 -3.59 -8.95
N PRO A 213 22.85 -3.01 -9.83
CA PRO A 213 23.42 -1.68 -9.59
C PRO A 213 22.33 -0.59 -9.56
N HIS A 214 22.61 0.51 -8.86
CA HIS A 214 21.72 1.68 -8.79
C HIS A 214 21.95 2.60 -9.99
N ASP A 215 21.76 2.08 -11.21
CA ASP A 215 22.00 2.80 -12.47
C ASP A 215 20.71 3.22 -13.19
N GLY A 216 19.55 2.80 -12.68
CA GLY A 216 18.25 3.06 -13.27
C GLY A 216 18.00 2.35 -14.60
N GLN A 217 18.84 1.36 -14.97
CA GLN A 217 18.79 0.66 -16.25
C GLN A 217 18.82 -0.86 -16.12
N THR A 218 19.68 -1.38 -15.24
CA THR A 218 19.79 -2.82 -15.01
C THR A 218 18.55 -3.35 -14.35
N MET A 219 17.82 -4.22 -15.04
CA MET A 219 16.60 -4.84 -14.53
C MET A 219 16.92 -6.00 -13.59
N GLY A 220 16.11 -6.12 -12.57
CA GLY A 220 15.99 -7.27 -11.69
C GLY A 220 14.56 -7.42 -11.23
N GLU A 221 14.31 -8.35 -10.34
CA GLU A 221 13.00 -8.54 -9.69
C GLU A 221 12.99 -7.82 -8.35
N ILE A 222 11.90 -7.09 -8.06
CA ILE A 222 11.70 -6.54 -6.73
C ILE A 222 11.32 -7.67 -5.78
N MET A 223 12.07 -7.82 -4.69
CA MET A 223 11.86 -8.91 -3.74
C MET A 223 11.79 -8.37 -2.31
N PHE A 224 10.99 -9.07 -1.50
CA PHE A 224 10.81 -8.73 -0.09
C PHE A 224 11.28 -9.85 0.82
N ARG A 225 11.71 -9.48 2.03
CA ARG A 225 12.04 -10.41 3.10
C ARG A 225 11.73 -9.77 4.45
N GLY A 226 11.16 -10.55 5.36
CA GLY A 226 10.92 -10.10 6.72
C GLY A 226 9.52 -10.44 7.23
N ASN A 227 9.14 -9.72 8.27
CA ASN A 227 7.90 -10.02 9.01
C ASN A 227 6.64 -9.53 8.29
N ILE A 228 6.75 -8.58 7.36
CA ILE A 228 5.62 -8.11 6.54
C ILE A 228 5.58 -8.91 5.22
N VAL A 229 5.68 -10.23 5.32
CA VAL A 229 5.51 -11.16 4.19
C VAL A 229 4.67 -12.34 4.69
N MET A 230 3.81 -12.87 3.84
CA MET A 230 2.89 -13.96 4.16
C MET A 230 3.57 -15.16 4.82
N LYS A 231 2.80 -15.97 5.56
CA LYS A 231 3.24 -17.27 6.05
C LYS A 231 3.47 -18.27 4.91
N GLY A 232 2.68 -18.16 3.85
CA GLY A 232 2.70 -19.00 2.66
C GLY A 232 1.34 -19.13 2.02
N TYR A 233 1.24 -19.97 0.98
CA TYR A 233 -0.02 -20.29 0.32
C TYR A 233 -0.72 -21.47 0.99
N LEU A 234 -2.02 -21.33 1.25
CA LEU A 234 -2.84 -22.36 1.90
C LEU A 234 -2.80 -23.68 1.14
N LYS A 235 -2.39 -24.77 1.83
CA LYS A 235 -2.32 -26.12 1.27
C LYS A 235 -1.55 -26.22 -0.06
N ASN A 236 -0.59 -25.32 -0.26
CA ASN A 236 0.23 -25.28 -1.48
C ASN A 236 1.71 -25.08 -1.12
N PRO A 237 2.38 -26.09 -0.52
CA PRO A 237 3.76 -25.98 -0.09
C PRO A 237 4.74 -25.80 -1.26
N GLU A 238 4.44 -26.36 -2.43
CA GLU A 238 5.26 -26.26 -3.63
C GLU A 238 5.32 -24.81 -4.12
N ALA A 239 4.16 -24.17 -4.35
CA ALA A 239 4.11 -22.76 -4.74
C ALA A 239 4.68 -21.83 -3.65
N THR A 240 4.58 -22.23 -2.37
CA THR A 240 5.20 -21.46 -1.28
C THR A 240 6.73 -21.55 -1.36
N ALA A 241 7.28 -22.75 -1.57
CA ALA A 241 8.73 -22.93 -1.72
C ALA A 241 9.30 -22.18 -2.93
N GLU A 242 8.57 -22.20 -4.05
CA GLU A 242 8.94 -21.42 -5.26
C GLU A 242 8.94 -19.91 -4.95
N ALA A 243 7.87 -19.41 -4.32
CA ALA A 243 7.74 -17.98 -4.02
C ALA A 243 8.80 -17.46 -3.03
N PHE A 244 9.42 -18.34 -2.23
CA PHE A 244 10.46 -17.99 -1.27
C PHE A 244 11.85 -18.52 -1.65
N ALA A 245 12.08 -18.82 -2.92
CA ALA A 245 13.38 -19.29 -3.38
C ALA A 245 14.50 -18.31 -2.97
N GLY A 246 15.67 -18.83 -2.60
CA GLY A 246 16.81 -18.00 -2.16
C GLY A 246 16.57 -17.21 -0.87
N GLY A 247 15.48 -17.48 -0.12
CA GLY A 247 15.16 -16.81 1.15
C GLY A 247 14.55 -15.41 1.00
N TRP A 248 14.08 -15.06 -0.19
CA TRP A 248 13.35 -13.84 -0.51
C TRP A 248 11.99 -14.19 -1.11
N PHE A 249 10.99 -13.36 -0.83
CA PHE A 249 9.71 -13.45 -1.52
C PHE A 249 9.82 -12.82 -2.90
N HIS A 250 9.58 -13.62 -3.93
CA HIS A 250 9.58 -13.24 -5.34
C HIS A 250 8.22 -12.62 -5.69
N THR A 251 8.21 -11.36 -6.11
CA THR A 251 6.97 -10.66 -6.47
C THR A 251 6.50 -10.96 -7.89
N GLY A 252 7.43 -11.33 -8.79
CA GLY A 252 7.21 -11.41 -10.21
C GLY A 252 7.19 -10.06 -10.93
N ASP A 253 7.44 -8.95 -10.23
CA ASP A 253 7.49 -7.61 -10.82
C ASP A 253 8.93 -7.19 -11.11
N LEU A 254 9.23 -6.85 -12.37
CA LEU A 254 10.54 -6.41 -12.82
C LEU A 254 10.72 -4.91 -12.52
N ALA A 255 11.89 -4.58 -11.98
CA ALA A 255 12.19 -3.23 -11.56
C ALA A 255 13.66 -2.87 -11.84
N VAL A 256 13.94 -1.59 -11.84
CA VAL A 256 15.29 -1.01 -11.79
C VAL A 256 15.49 -0.28 -10.47
N CYS A 257 16.73 -0.19 -9.99
CA CYS A 257 17.07 0.64 -8.85
C CYS A 257 17.67 1.96 -9.35
N GLN A 258 17.08 3.08 -8.95
CA GLN A 258 17.54 4.42 -9.34
C GLN A 258 18.79 4.82 -8.54
N PRO A 259 19.61 5.78 -9.03
CA PRO A 259 20.81 6.23 -8.31
C PRO A 259 20.56 6.72 -6.87
N ASP A 260 19.37 7.22 -6.59
CA ASP A 260 18.92 7.65 -5.25
C ASP A 260 18.36 6.51 -4.38
N GLY A 261 18.42 5.26 -4.86
CA GLY A 261 17.97 4.06 -4.16
C GLY A 261 16.49 3.74 -4.31
N TYR A 262 15.71 4.53 -5.05
CA TYR A 262 14.30 4.26 -5.29
C TYR A 262 14.11 3.15 -6.33
N ALA A 263 13.28 2.17 -6.03
CA ALA A 263 12.86 1.17 -6.99
C ALA A 263 11.79 1.74 -7.93
N LYS A 264 11.88 1.37 -9.22
CA LYS A 264 10.87 1.68 -10.22
C LYS A 264 10.53 0.41 -11.00
N ILE A 265 9.27 -0.03 -10.91
CA ILE A 265 8.76 -1.14 -11.70
C ILE A 265 8.69 -0.72 -13.16
N THR A 266 9.15 -1.58 -14.03
CA THR A 266 9.18 -1.39 -15.48
C THR A 266 8.21 -2.32 -16.20
N ASP A 267 8.03 -3.56 -15.69
CA ASP A 267 7.21 -4.58 -16.31
C ASP A 267 6.88 -5.71 -15.33
N ARG A 268 6.12 -6.70 -15.78
CA ARG A 268 5.91 -7.97 -15.07
C ARG A 268 6.63 -9.09 -15.78
N SER A 269 7.30 -9.96 -15.03
CA SER A 269 8.09 -11.07 -15.58
C SER A 269 7.24 -12.16 -16.27
N LYS A 270 5.90 -12.11 -16.12
CA LYS A 270 4.97 -13.15 -16.57
C LYS A 270 3.91 -12.64 -17.57
N ASP A 271 4.03 -11.41 -18.10
CA ASP A 271 3.15 -10.90 -19.16
C ASP A 271 3.76 -11.05 -20.54
#